data_ccc6b0a35eb8c6a01c8a765f63082e92
#
_entry.id   ccc6b0a35eb8c6a01c8a765f63082e92
#
_cell.length_a   1.000
_cell.length_b   1.000
_cell.length_c   1.000
_cell.angle_alpha   90.00
_cell.angle_beta   90.00
_cell.angle_gamma   90.00
#
_symmetry.space_group_name_H-M   'P 1'
#
loop_
_entity.id
_entity.type
_entity.pdbx_description
1 polymer ?
#
loop_
_entity_poly.entity_id
_entity_poly.type
_entity_poly.pdbx_seq_one_letter_code
_entity_poly.pdbx_strand_id
1 'polypeptide(L)'
;MRTLLAIAVLLCSAGSCAAGQGPQPPCAGVEPVPAYAAPEAPPNSHVWTSAELGSWTPPACTGFTAKGDGVLVAIAGSFPFTASADDLLARFGAVSALKGLKYWSVTEGGWRTLITSATALEGPKVDRPRSDFTLAEMRSGADLYFAQSENRAGGDVVYRMRVQDFGPNRFVVRIENASPVSRYLVTLFNPGDLASVHFLERTGPGVWGYYGLAWAEDSLVSRLAVPEASYLNRALALYRHFLGEEQP
;
A
#
# COMPACT_ATOMS: atom_id res chain seq x y z
N MET A 1 54.31 -14.52 50.72
CA MET A 1 53.80 -13.72 49.57
C MET A 1 52.95 -14.62 48.67
N ARG A 2 51.62 -14.50 48.73
CA ARG A 2 50.73 -15.27 47.92
C ARG A 2 50.08 -14.31 46.88
N THR A 3 50.42 -14.52 45.64
CA THR A 3 49.91 -13.74 44.50
C THR A 3 48.57 -14.29 44.08
N LEU A 4 47.50 -13.50 44.25
CA LEU A 4 46.14 -13.79 43.74
C LEU A 4 46.06 -13.38 42.28
N LEU A 5 45.84 -14.36 41.42
CA LEU A 5 45.53 -14.16 39.99
C LEU A 5 44.03 -13.87 39.85
N ALA A 6 43.69 -12.66 39.47
CA ALA A 6 42.30 -12.29 39.14
C ALA A 6 42.02 -12.67 37.68
N ILE A 7 41.10 -13.61 37.48
CA ILE A 7 40.59 -13.99 36.16
C ILE A 7 39.42 -13.02 35.85
N ALA A 8 39.64 -12.12 34.88
CA ALA A 8 38.59 -11.28 34.32
C ALA A 8 37.80 -12.11 33.32
N VAL A 9 36.56 -12.44 33.67
CA VAL A 9 35.58 -13.06 32.75
C VAL A 9 34.99 -11.94 31.87
N LEU A 10 35.41 -11.88 30.61
CA LEU A 10 34.77 -11.05 29.59
C LEU A 10 33.42 -11.69 29.25
N LEU A 11 32.33 -11.09 29.72
CA LEU A 11 30.98 -11.36 29.24
C LEU A 11 30.83 -10.75 27.85
N CYS A 12 31.00 -11.55 26.79
CA CYS A 12 30.52 -11.22 25.47
C CYS A 12 28.99 -11.18 25.52
N SER A 13 28.42 -10.00 25.62
CA SER A 13 27.02 -9.77 25.30
C SER A 13 26.82 -10.08 23.81
N ALA A 14 26.20 -11.24 23.52
CA ALA A 14 25.73 -11.54 22.21
C ALA A 14 24.66 -10.51 21.87
N GLY A 15 25.04 -9.48 21.12
CA GLY A 15 24.08 -8.60 20.47
C GLY A 15 23.24 -9.46 19.53
N SER A 16 22.02 -9.76 19.92
CA SER A 16 21.02 -10.29 19.00
C SER A 16 20.89 -9.26 17.87
N CYS A 17 21.40 -9.59 16.68
CA CYS A 17 20.99 -8.94 15.46
C CYS A 17 19.48 -9.15 15.39
N ALA A 18 18.69 -8.15 15.74
CA ALA A 18 17.27 -8.14 15.46
C ALA A 18 17.14 -8.25 13.94
N ALA A 19 16.81 -9.43 13.45
CA ALA A 19 16.32 -9.57 12.08
C ALA A 19 15.22 -8.51 11.91
N GLY A 20 15.32 -7.67 10.87
CA GLY A 20 14.43 -6.55 10.66
C GLY A 20 12.98 -7.04 10.77
N GLN A 21 12.24 -6.44 11.67
CA GLN A 21 10.85 -6.83 11.90
C GLN A 21 10.07 -6.41 10.64
N GLY A 22 9.44 -7.37 9.96
CA GLY A 22 8.58 -7.08 8.82
C GLY A 22 7.38 -6.21 9.22
N PRO A 23 6.59 -5.73 8.26
CA PRO A 23 5.45 -4.86 8.55
C PRO A 23 4.42 -5.58 9.42
N GLN A 24 3.82 -4.82 10.32
CA GLN A 24 2.75 -5.28 11.19
C GLN A 24 1.53 -4.37 10.99
N PRO A 25 0.55 -4.79 10.17
CA PRO A 25 -0.66 -4.00 9.96
C PRO A 25 -1.54 -4.01 11.22
N PRO A 26 -2.43 -3.02 11.41
CA PRO A 26 -3.30 -2.91 12.59
C PRO A 26 -4.42 -3.94 12.55
N CYS A 27 -4.05 -5.22 12.60
CA CYS A 27 -4.99 -6.32 12.66
C CYS A 27 -5.42 -6.56 14.12
N ALA A 28 -6.69 -6.27 14.44
CA ALA A 28 -7.30 -6.68 15.70
C ALA A 28 -6.51 -6.31 16.99
N GLY A 29 -6.16 -5.04 17.13
CA GLY A 29 -5.56 -4.52 18.37
C GLY A 29 -4.04 -4.71 18.47
N VAL A 30 -3.39 -4.99 17.38
CA VAL A 30 -1.93 -5.03 17.30
C VAL A 30 -1.40 -3.65 16.93
N GLU A 31 -0.39 -3.15 17.64
CA GLU A 31 0.29 -1.90 17.31
C GLU A 31 0.96 -2.00 15.92
N PRO A 32 0.72 -1.05 15.02
CA PRO A 32 1.26 -1.13 13.67
C PRO A 32 2.78 -0.90 13.61
N VAL A 33 3.44 -1.59 12.68
CA VAL A 33 4.85 -1.37 12.30
C VAL A 33 4.92 -1.14 10.78
N PRO A 34 5.35 0.05 10.32
CA PRO A 34 5.69 1.24 11.11
C PRO A 34 4.49 1.79 11.89
N ALA A 35 4.77 2.45 13.01
CA ALA A 35 3.73 3.12 13.81
C ALA A 35 3.11 4.30 13.05
N TYR A 36 1.90 4.68 13.40
CA TYR A 36 1.29 5.89 12.85
C TYR A 36 2.15 7.13 13.16
N ALA A 37 2.43 7.93 12.14
CA ALA A 37 2.96 9.27 12.36
C ALA A 37 1.92 10.15 13.04
N ALA A 38 2.37 11.16 13.78
CA ALA A 38 1.48 12.15 14.38
C ALA A 38 0.64 12.87 13.31
N PRO A 39 -0.55 13.37 13.64
CA PRO A 39 -1.32 14.23 12.75
C PRO A 39 -0.46 15.40 12.24
N GLU A 40 -0.59 15.74 10.95
CA GLU A 40 0.17 16.81 10.27
C GLU A 40 1.67 16.52 10.06
N ALA A 41 2.23 15.43 10.61
CA ALA A 41 3.57 14.97 10.27
C ALA A 41 3.56 14.12 8.97
N PRO A 42 4.67 14.12 8.22
CA PRO A 42 4.81 13.17 7.12
C PRO A 42 4.59 11.73 7.61
N PRO A 43 3.94 10.86 6.81
CA PRO A 43 3.71 9.48 7.23
C PRO A 43 5.02 8.73 7.42
N ASN A 44 5.08 7.87 8.41
CA ASN A 44 6.13 6.88 8.51
C ASN A 44 6.00 5.90 7.34
N SER A 45 7.11 5.56 6.72
CA SER A 45 7.12 4.64 5.59
C SER A 45 8.35 3.75 5.61
N HIS A 46 8.19 2.55 5.08
CA HIS A 46 9.30 1.62 4.92
C HIS A 46 9.09 0.76 3.66
N VAL A 47 10.20 0.39 3.05
CA VAL A 47 10.24 -0.52 1.90
C VAL A 47 11.06 -1.73 2.31
N TRP A 48 10.51 -2.92 2.08
CA TRP A 48 11.22 -4.19 2.27
C TRP A 48 11.34 -4.91 0.95
N THR A 49 12.50 -5.45 0.70
CA THR A 49 12.73 -6.49 -0.30
C THR A 49 12.39 -7.87 0.30
N SER A 50 12.20 -8.89 -0.54
CA SER A 50 12.00 -10.26 -0.05
C SER A 50 13.15 -10.75 0.83
N ALA A 51 14.38 -10.32 0.55
CA ALA A 51 15.54 -10.68 1.36
C ALA A 51 15.45 -10.11 2.79
N GLU A 52 14.94 -8.88 2.95
CA GLU A 52 14.74 -8.23 4.24
C GLU A 52 13.52 -8.78 4.98
N LEU A 53 12.47 -9.17 4.26
CA LEU A 53 11.28 -9.82 4.84
C LEU A 53 11.60 -11.20 5.40
N GLY A 54 12.54 -11.93 4.79
CA GLY A 54 12.93 -13.26 5.25
C GLY A 54 11.74 -14.22 5.38
N SER A 55 11.45 -14.66 6.61
CA SER A 55 10.33 -15.55 6.91
C SER A 55 9.01 -14.83 7.24
N TRP A 56 8.92 -13.53 7.02
CA TRP A 56 7.69 -12.80 7.28
C TRP A 56 6.52 -13.36 6.46
N THR A 57 5.40 -13.58 7.11
CA THR A 57 4.17 -14.05 6.47
C THR A 57 3.09 -12.98 6.62
N PRO A 58 2.40 -12.60 5.53
CA PRO A 58 1.32 -11.64 5.63
C PRO A 58 0.24 -12.09 6.62
N PRO A 59 -0.14 -11.26 7.60
CA PRO A 59 -1.26 -11.58 8.46
C PRO A 59 -2.55 -11.79 7.65
N ALA A 60 -3.39 -12.72 8.09
CA ALA A 60 -4.63 -13.07 7.37
C ALA A 60 -5.54 -11.87 7.08
N CYS A 61 -5.55 -10.87 7.97
CA CYS A 61 -6.34 -9.65 7.81
C CYS A 61 -5.94 -8.79 6.60
N THR A 62 -4.73 -8.98 6.02
CA THR A 62 -4.31 -8.28 4.80
C THR A 62 -4.97 -8.86 3.56
N GLY A 63 -5.37 -10.12 3.61
CA GLY A 63 -5.81 -10.87 2.45
C GLY A 63 -4.70 -11.09 1.41
N PHE A 64 -3.45 -10.76 1.70
CA PHE A 64 -2.33 -11.00 0.79
C PHE A 64 -2.01 -12.48 0.71
N THR A 65 -1.68 -12.90 -0.50
CA THR A 65 -1.06 -14.18 -0.75
C THR A 65 0.31 -13.85 -1.34
N ALA A 66 1.33 -13.68 -0.51
CA ALA A 66 2.69 -13.50 -1.00
C ALA A 66 3.12 -14.75 -1.78
N LYS A 67 3.45 -14.56 -3.03
CA LYS A 67 3.87 -15.63 -3.94
C LYS A 67 5.21 -15.23 -4.54
N GLY A 68 6.29 -15.61 -3.91
CA GLY A 68 7.60 -15.37 -4.48
C GLY A 68 8.31 -14.11 -3.98
N ASP A 69 9.30 -13.68 -4.75
CA ASP A 69 10.08 -12.47 -4.46
C ASP A 69 9.31 -11.21 -4.79
N GLY A 70 9.54 -10.12 -4.07
CA GLY A 70 8.85 -8.85 -4.32
C GLY A 70 9.34 -7.71 -3.47
N VAL A 71 8.68 -6.58 -3.65
CA VAL A 71 8.86 -5.36 -2.87
C VAL A 71 7.58 -5.08 -2.10
N LEU A 72 7.70 -4.87 -0.80
CA LEU A 72 6.61 -4.50 0.07
C LEU A 72 6.83 -3.07 0.59
N VAL A 73 5.84 -2.23 0.42
CA VAL A 73 5.84 -0.86 0.94
C VAL A 73 4.79 -0.74 2.03
N ALA A 74 5.16 -0.19 3.18
CA ALA A 74 4.20 0.23 4.20
C ALA A 74 4.22 1.75 4.35
N ILE A 75 3.04 2.33 4.58
CA ILE A 75 2.84 3.74 4.91
C ILE A 75 1.89 3.81 6.09
N ALA A 76 2.28 4.54 7.14
CA ALA A 76 1.48 4.71 8.34
C ALA A 76 1.45 6.18 8.77
N GLY A 77 0.28 6.78 8.77
CA GLY A 77 0.09 8.18 9.16
C GLY A 77 -1.22 8.40 9.88
N SER A 78 -1.30 9.47 10.65
CA SER A 78 -2.55 9.97 11.21
C SER A 78 -2.93 11.29 10.57
N PHE A 79 -4.22 11.58 10.50
CA PHE A 79 -4.71 12.82 9.91
C PHE A 79 -5.99 13.30 10.60
N PRO A 80 -6.20 14.62 10.70
CA PRO A 80 -7.45 15.17 11.21
C PRO A 80 -8.59 14.88 10.24
N PHE A 81 -9.67 14.29 10.72
CA PHE A 81 -10.87 14.06 9.92
C PHE A 81 -12.08 13.93 10.81
N THR A 82 -13.00 14.88 10.73
CA THR A 82 -14.19 15.00 11.59
C THR A 82 -15.46 14.43 10.95
N ALA A 83 -15.43 14.22 9.62
CA ALA A 83 -16.57 13.62 8.91
C ALA A 83 -16.67 12.10 9.19
N SER A 84 -17.57 11.41 8.51
CA SER A 84 -17.88 10.01 8.78
C SER A 84 -16.91 9.04 8.08
N ALA A 85 -16.92 7.77 8.51
CA ALA A 85 -16.25 6.68 7.79
C ALA A 85 -16.74 6.56 6.33
N ASP A 86 -18.02 6.89 6.10
CA ASP A 86 -18.61 6.89 4.77
C ASP A 86 -17.96 7.90 3.82
N ASP A 87 -17.67 9.08 4.34
CA ASP A 87 -17.03 10.14 3.54
C ASP A 87 -15.60 9.74 3.14
N LEU A 88 -14.88 9.03 4.01
CA LEU A 88 -13.57 8.46 3.67
C LEU A 88 -13.71 7.30 2.68
N LEU A 89 -14.67 6.41 2.90
CA LEU A 89 -14.91 5.27 1.99
C LEU A 89 -15.32 5.74 0.60
N ALA A 90 -16.11 6.80 0.50
CA ALA A 90 -16.53 7.41 -0.76
C ALA A 90 -15.33 7.88 -1.61
N ARG A 91 -14.22 8.32 -0.98
CA ARG A 91 -13.00 8.69 -1.71
C ARG A 91 -12.37 7.51 -2.44
N PHE A 92 -12.42 6.30 -1.87
CA PHE A 92 -12.00 5.07 -2.55
C PHE A 92 -12.93 4.72 -3.70
N GLY A 93 -14.24 4.97 -3.55
CA GLY A 93 -15.24 4.72 -4.58
C GLY A 93 -15.16 5.69 -5.77
N ALA A 94 -14.63 6.89 -5.57
CA ALA A 94 -14.47 7.92 -6.59
C ALA A 94 -13.24 7.66 -7.48
N VAL A 95 -13.21 6.50 -8.16
CA VAL A 95 -12.04 6.05 -8.93
C VAL A 95 -11.69 7.00 -10.08
N SER A 96 -12.67 7.70 -10.66
CA SER A 96 -12.42 8.70 -11.72
C SER A 96 -11.54 9.87 -11.24
N ALA A 97 -11.55 10.17 -9.95
CA ALA A 97 -10.73 11.20 -9.32
C ALA A 97 -9.23 10.84 -9.27
N LEU A 98 -8.87 9.58 -9.51
CA LEU A 98 -7.47 9.16 -9.64
C LEU A 98 -6.81 9.73 -10.90
N LYS A 99 -7.58 10.12 -11.91
CA LYS A 99 -7.04 10.70 -13.13
C LYS A 99 -6.28 12.00 -12.85
N GLY A 100 -5.04 12.05 -13.33
CA GLY A 100 -4.17 13.20 -13.12
C GLY A 100 -3.31 13.10 -11.86
N LEU A 101 -3.47 12.04 -11.05
CA LEU A 101 -2.63 11.77 -9.89
C LEU A 101 -1.16 11.87 -10.24
N LYS A 102 -0.39 12.65 -9.47
CA LYS A 102 1.05 12.87 -9.69
C LYS A 102 1.88 12.17 -8.62
N TYR A 103 3.09 11.82 -8.99
CA TYR A 103 4.11 11.28 -8.09
C TYR A 103 5.48 11.89 -8.41
N TRP A 104 6.39 11.87 -7.47
CA TRP A 104 7.77 12.25 -7.70
C TRP A 104 8.53 11.11 -8.39
N SER A 105 8.95 11.33 -9.62
CA SER A 105 9.77 10.36 -10.36
C SER A 105 11.24 10.56 -10.02
N VAL A 106 11.82 9.57 -9.32
CA VAL A 106 13.25 9.59 -8.97
C VAL A 106 14.13 9.55 -10.21
N THR A 107 13.73 8.77 -11.21
CA THR A 107 14.49 8.61 -12.46
C THR A 107 14.54 9.90 -13.27
N GLU A 108 13.48 10.70 -13.22
CA GLU A 108 13.35 11.92 -14.02
C GLU A 108 13.60 13.20 -13.21
N GLY A 109 13.77 13.05 -11.87
CA GLY A 109 14.03 14.17 -10.96
C GLY A 109 12.90 15.20 -10.91
N GLY A 110 11.62 14.78 -11.04
CA GLY A 110 10.50 15.72 -11.09
C GLY A 110 9.13 15.07 -10.96
N TRP A 111 8.11 15.93 -10.79
CA TRP A 111 6.71 15.51 -10.74
C TRP A 111 6.24 14.98 -12.08
N ARG A 112 5.57 13.82 -12.07
CA ARG A 112 4.99 13.15 -13.25
C ARG A 112 3.59 12.69 -12.95
N THR A 113 2.75 12.69 -13.96
CA THR A 113 1.43 12.05 -13.87
C THR A 113 1.62 10.56 -13.70
N LEU A 114 1.09 10.00 -12.63
CA LEU A 114 1.07 8.57 -12.39
C LEU A 114 -0.07 7.92 -13.16
N ILE A 115 -1.29 8.43 -12.96
CA ILE A 115 -2.52 7.87 -13.53
C ILE A 115 -3.05 8.83 -14.59
N THR A 116 -3.07 8.37 -15.83
CA THR A 116 -3.53 9.17 -16.98
C THR A 116 -5.01 9.03 -17.26
N SER A 117 -5.60 7.88 -16.92
CA SER A 117 -7.04 7.62 -16.96
C SER A 117 -7.44 6.67 -15.83
N ALA A 118 -8.65 6.83 -15.31
CA ALA A 118 -9.27 5.89 -14.38
C ALA A 118 -10.77 5.91 -14.56
N THR A 119 -11.41 4.73 -14.59
CA THR A 119 -12.85 4.58 -14.88
C THR A 119 -13.38 3.35 -14.19
N ALA A 120 -14.51 3.45 -13.49
CA ALA A 120 -15.23 2.31 -12.94
C ALA A 120 -15.82 1.43 -14.05
N LEU A 121 -15.90 0.13 -13.80
CA LEU A 121 -16.37 -0.88 -14.75
C LEU A 121 -17.52 -1.69 -14.14
N GLU A 122 -18.42 -2.20 -15.00
CA GLU A 122 -19.48 -3.13 -14.57
C GLU A 122 -18.94 -4.54 -14.22
N GLY A 123 -17.69 -4.86 -14.61
CA GLY A 123 -17.07 -6.17 -14.41
C GLY A 123 -15.61 -6.16 -14.83
N PRO A 124 -14.95 -7.32 -14.92
CA PRO A 124 -13.50 -7.44 -15.12
C PRO A 124 -13.03 -7.14 -16.56
N LYS A 125 -13.85 -6.47 -17.38
CA LYS A 125 -13.54 -6.13 -18.78
C LYS A 125 -13.64 -4.63 -18.99
N VAL A 126 -12.70 -4.06 -19.75
CA VAL A 126 -12.62 -2.62 -20.03
C VAL A 126 -13.73 -2.07 -20.94
N ASP A 127 -14.48 -2.94 -21.63
CA ASP A 127 -15.51 -2.59 -22.62
C ASP A 127 -16.84 -2.11 -22.00
N ARG A 128 -16.98 -2.14 -20.66
CA ARG A 128 -18.20 -1.74 -19.96
C ARG A 128 -17.92 -0.69 -18.87
N PRO A 129 -17.59 0.55 -19.30
CA PRO A 129 -17.38 1.65 -18.37
C PRO A 129 -18.70 2.08 -17.72
N ARG A 130 -18.61 2.58 -16.50
CA ARG A 130 -19.72 3.12 -15.73
C ARG A 130 -19.30 4.33 -14.89
N SER A 131 -20.26 4.97 -14.23
CA SER A 131 -19.99 5.98 -13.19
C SER A 131 -19.30 5.35 -11.97
N ASP A 132 -18.65 6.19 -11.17
CA ASP A 132 -17.99 5.80 -9.91
C ASP A 132 -18.92 5.00 -8.99
N PHE A 133 -18.31 4.27 -8.07
CA PHE A 133 -19.02 3.39 -7.17
C PHE A 133 -19.80 4.18 -6.12
N THR A 134 -21.05 3.76 -5.91
CA THR A 134 -21.89 4.28 -4.83
C THR A 134 -21.43 3.72 -3.48
N LEU A 135 -21.76 4.44 -2.41
CA LEU A 135 -21.46 3.99 -1.05
C LEU A 135 -22.12 2.64 -0.71
N ALA A 136 -23.32 2.37 -1.25
CA ALA A 136 -24.01 1.10 -1.07
C ALA A 136 -23.23 -0.06 -1.69
N GLU A 137 -22.67 0.13 -2.88
CA GLU A 137 -21.82 -0.86 -3.54
C GLU A 137 -20.52 -1.08 -2.76
N MET A 138 -19.86 -0.01 -2.31
CA MET A 138 -18.66 -0.10 -1.49
C MET A 138 -18.90 -0.92 -0.22
N ARG A 139 -20.04 -0.73 0.45
CA ARG A 139 -20.39 -1.46 1.69
C ARG A 139 -20.84 -2.90 1.46
N SER A 140 -21.19 -3.26 0.25
CA SER A 140 -21.73 -4.61 -0.05
C SER A 140 -20.70 -5.74 0.12
N GLY A 141 -19.40 -5.41 0.16
CA GLY A 141 -18.32 -6.40 0.16
C GLY A 141 -18.15 -7.16 -1.17
N ALA A 142 -18.87 -6.75 -2.22
CA ALA A 142 -18.73 -7.32 -3.55
C ALA A 142 -17.39 -6.90 -4.20
N ASP A 143 -17.02 -7.65 -5.24
CA ASP A 143 -15.90 -7.26 -6.11
C ASP A 143 -16.34 -6.09 -7.00
N LEU A 144 -15.59 -4.99 -6.92
CA LEU A 144 -15.75 -3.80 -7.73
C LEU A 144 -14.55 -3.70 -8.68
N TYR A 145 -14.81 -3.43 -9.95
CA TYR A 145 -13.77 -3.38 -10.97
C TYR A 145 -13.59 -1.97 -11.52
N PHE A 146 -12.37 -1.58 -11.77
CA PHE A 146 -12.06 -0.32 -12.46
C PHE A 146 -10.83 -0.51 -13.35
N ALA A 147 -10.78 0.26 -14.44
CA ALA A 147 -9.63 0.35 -15.31
C ALA A 147 -8.81 1.58 -14.96
N GLN A 148 -7.51 1.46 -15.05
CA GLN A 148 -6.57 2.57 -14.86
C GLN A 148 -5.43 2.43 -15.87
N SER A 149 -5.03 3.55 -16.49
CA SER A 149 -3.82 3.64 -17.27
C SER A 149 -2.76 4.43 -16.51
N GLU A 150 -1.56 3.89 -16.47
CA GLU A 150 -0.39 4.57 -15.91
C GLU A 150 0.55 5.05 -17.02
N ASN A 151 1.35 6.07 -16.71
CA ASN A 151 2.29 6.66 -17.65
C ASN A 151 3.37 5.70 -18.18
N ARG A 152 3.57 4.55 -17.53
CA ARG A 152 4.56 3.53 -17.91
C ARG A 152 3.94 2.21 -18.37
N ALA A 153 2.63 2.05 -18.23
CA ALA A 153 1.91 0.86 -18.71
C ALA A 153 1.54 1.02 -20.20
N GLY A 154 1.46 -0.09 -20.89
CA GLY A 154 1.11 -0.13 -22.32
C GLY A 154 -0.39 -0.13 -22.61
N GLY A 155 -1.22 0.33 -21.69
CA GLY A 155 -2.68 0.37 -21.83
C GLY A 155 -3.41 0.31 -20.49
N ASP A 156 -4.72 0.09 -20.57
CA ASP A 156 -5.57 -0.02 -19.38
C ASP A 156 -5.30 -1.33 -18.63
N VAL A 157 -5.12 -1.22 -17.33
CA VAL A 157 -5.04 -2.33 -16.40
C VAL A 157 -6.34 -2.37 -15.60
N VAL A 158 -6.98 -3.53 -15.55
CA VAL A 158 -8.15 -3.74 -14.70
C VAL A 158 -7.71 -4.08 -13.30
N TYR A 159 -8.25 -3.37 -12.33
CA TYR A 159 -8.09 -3.63 -10.91
C TYR A 159 -9.40 -4.14 -10.32
N ARG A 160 -9.29 -4.98 -9.31
CA ARG A 160 -10.38 -5.41 -8.45
C ARG A 160 -10.22 -4.75 -7.09
N MET A 161 -11.27 -4.10 -6.61
CA MET A 161 -11.37 -3.51 -5.29
C MET A 161 -12.44 -4.22 -4.47
N ARG A 162 -12.19 -4.44 -3.20
CA ARG A 162 -13.15 -5.00 -2.25
C ARG A 162 -13.01 -4.33 -0.90
N VAL A 163 -14.12 -3.95 -0.30
CA VAL A 163 -14.17 -3.58 1.12
C VAL A 163 -14.31 -4.87 1.92
N GLN A 164 -13.27 -5.20 2.69
CA GLN A 164 -13.22 -6.46 3.47
C GLN A 164 -13.87 -6.32 4.84
N ASP A 165 -13.85 -5.11 5.38
CA ASP A 165 -14.41 -4.78 6.67
C ASP A 165 -14.94 -3.34 6.59
N PHE A 166 -16.07 -3.07 7.22
CA PHE A 166 -16.66 -1.74 7.29
C PHE A 166 -17.43 -1.55 8.60
N GLY A 167 -17.07 -0.50 9.32
CA GLY A 167 -17.74 -0.04 10.51
C GLY A 167 -17.61 1.47 10.72
N PRO A 168 -18.27 2.05 11.72
CA PRO A 168 -18.27 3.49 11.95
C PRO A 168 -16.91 4.07 12.33
N ASN A 169 -16.01 3.24 12.84
CA ASN A 169 -14.68 3.64 13.31
C ASN A 169 -13.53 2.94 12.59
N ARG A 170 -13.84 2.09 11.62
CA ARG A 170 -12.82 1.33 10.88
C ARG A 170 -13.39 0.80 9.58
N PHE A 171 -12.53 0.75 8.55
CA PHE A 171 -12.78 -0.06 7.36
C PHE A 171 -11.45 -0.48 6.72
N VAL A 172 -11.53 -1.54 5.91
CA VAL A 172 -10.39 -2.10 5.19
C VAL A 172 -10.75 -2.23 3.72
N VAL A 173 -9.92 -1.67 2.85
CA VAL A 173 -10.08 -1.76 1.38
C VAL A 173 -8.90 -2.50 0.80
N ARG A 174 -9.16 -3.54 0.03
CA ARG A 174 -8.16 -4.26 -0.76
C ARG A 174 -8.30 -3.93 -2.23
N ILE A 175 -7.18 -3.73 -2.91
CA ILE A 175 -7.10 -3.49 -4.35
C ILE A 175 -6.00 -4.39 -4.92
N GLU A 176 -6.28 -5.06 -6.05
CA GLU A 176 -5.29 -5.87 -6.76
C GLU A 176 -5.52 -5.79 -8.27
N ASN A 177 -4.47 -5.98 -9.06
CA ASN A 177 -4.66 -6.05 -10.51
C ASN A 177 -5.36 -7.36 -10.89
N ALA A 178 -6.43 -7.24 -11.67
CA ALA A 178 -7.21 -8.36 -12.19
C ALA A 178 -6.85 -8.71 -13.65
N SER A 179 -6.07 -7.85 -14.31
CA SER A 179 -5.51 -8.10 -15.64
C SER A 179 -3.99 -7.93 -15.64
N PRO A 180 -3.28 -8.50 -16.62
CA PRO A 180 -1.84 -8.30 -16.73
C PRO A 180 -1.46 -6.84 -16.88
N VAL A 181 -0.35 -6.43 -16.26
CA VAL A 181 0.32 -5.16 -16.53
C VAL A 181 1.42 -5.41 -17.54
N SER A 182 1.30 -4.82 -18.71
CA SER A 182 2.26 -5.03 -19.79
C SER A 182 2.86 -3.71 -20.26
N ARG A 183 4.08 -3.77 -20.78
CA ARG A 183 4.73 -2.67 -21.48
C ARG A 183 5.27 -3.20 -22.81
N TYR A 184 4.79 -2.62 -23.90
CA TYR A 184 5.02 -3.16 -25.25
C TYR A 184 4.48 -4.62 -25.32
N LEU A 185 5.34 -5.58 -25.63
CA LEU A 185 4.99 -7.00 -25.73
C LEU A 185 5.41 -7.83 -24.50
N VAL A 186 5.84 -7.14 -23.41
CA VAL A 186 6.35 -7.81 -22.21
C VAL A 186 5.38 -7.63 -21.07
N THR A 187 4.94 -8.73 -20.48
CA THR A 187 4.18 -8.71 -19.20
C THR A 187 5.14 -8.44 -18.07
N LEU A 188 4.86 -7.36 -17.33
CA LEU A 188 5.62 -6.96 -16.14
C LEU A 188 5.05 -7.61 -14.88
N PHE A 189 3.71 -7.66 -14.79
CA PHE A 189 2.98 -8.24 -13.65
C PHE A 189 1.79 -9.03 -14.15
N ASN A 190 1.60 -10.25 -13.62
CA ASN A 190 0.42 -11.05 -13.87
C ASN A 190 -0.74 -10.60 -12.97
N PRO A 191 -1.97 -11.06 -13.19
CA PRO A 191 -3.08 -10.81 -12.28
C PRO A 191 -2.75 -11.27 -10.85
N GLY A 192 -2.92 -10.35 -9.88
CA GLY A 192 -2.62 -10.56 -8.47
C GLY A 192 -1.18 -10.26 -8.04
N ASP A 193 -0.25 -9.97 -8.97
CA ASP A 193 1.14 -9.63 -8.65
C ASP A 193 1.27 -8.22 -8.05
N LEU A 194 0.29 -7.34 -8.31
CA LEU A 194 0.18 -6.03 -7.66
C LEU A 194 -1.03 -6.04 -6.72
N ALA A 195 -0.78 -5.88 -5.44
CA ALA A 195 -1.84 -5.83 -4.44
C ALA A 195 -1.59 -4.73 -3.42
N SER A 196 -2.65 -4.11 -2.94
CA SER A 196 -2.59 -3.20 -1.80
C SER A 196 -3.74 -3.44 -0.85
N VAL A 197 -3.53 -3.14 0.43
CA VAL A 197 -4.56 -3.13 1.44
C VAL A 197 -4.43 -1.84 2.25
N HIS A 198 -5.56 -1.20 2.49
CA HIS A 198 -5.66 0.07 3.16
C HIS A 198 -6.53 -0.09 4.40
N PHE A 199 -5.94 0.09 5.57
CA PHE A 199 -6.63 0.11 6.86
C PHE A 199 -6.85 1.56 7.24
N LEU A 200 -8.08 1.91 7.52
CA LEU A 200 -8.45 3.20 8.09
C LEU A 200 -9.17 2.94 9.39
N GLU A 201 -8.70 3.56 10.45
CA GLU A 201 -9.31 3.40 11.78
C GLU A 201 -9.26 4.72 12.57
N ARG A 202 -10.29 4.95 13.38
CA ARG A 202 -10.33 6.10 14.26
C ARG A 202 -9.40 5.87 15.45
N THR A 203 -8.34 6.66 15.55
CA THR A 203 -7.32 6.58 16.60
C THR A 203 -7.60 7.54 17.75
N GLY A 204 -8.48 8.53 17.55
CA GLY A 204 -8.88 9.50 18.56
C GLY A 204 -10.05 10.37 18.13
N PRO A 205 -10.53 11.26 18.99
CA PRO A 205 -11.58 12.22 18.63
C PRO A 205 -11.15 13.09 17.44
N GLY A 206 -11.83 12.95 16.28
CA GLY A 206 -11.50 13.71 15.07
C GLY A 206 -10.18 13.34 14.41
N VAL A 207 -9.56 12.20 14.79
CA VAL A 207 -8.30 11.73 14.21
C VAL A 207 -8.47 10.32 13.68
N TRP A 208 -8.01 10.12 12.45
CA TRP A 208 -7.95 8.81 11.81
C TRP A 208 -6.51 8.40 11.54
N GLY A 209 -6.23 7.11 11.70
CA GLY A 209 -5.03 6.46 11.24
C GLY A 209 -5.26 5.86 9.86
N TYR A 210 -4.28 5.99 8.99
CA TYR A 210 -4.17 5.27 7.73
C TYR A 210 -2.94 4.37 7.77
N TYR A 211 -3.14 3.09 7.50
CA TYR A 211 -2.05 2.14 7.30
C TYR A 211 -2.24 1.45 5.94
N GLY A 212 -1.31 1.66 5.04
CA GLY A 212 -1.31 1.05 3.72
C GLY A 212 -0.17 0.06 3.57
N LEU A 213 -0.46 -1.12 3.03
CA LEU A 213 0.54 -2.05 2.51
C LEU A 213 0.36 -2.16 1.00
N ALA A 214 1.45 -2.10 0.24
CA ALA A 214 1.45 -2.34 -1.19
C ALA A 214 2.53 -3.38 -1.52
N TRP A 215 2.12 -4.45 -2.17
CA TRP A 215 2.97 -5.53 -2.66
C TRP A 215 3.11 -5.44 -4.17
N ALA A 216 4.33 -5.58 -4.66
CA ALA A 216 4.63 -5.77 -6.06
C ALA A 216 5.54 -7.00 -6.19
N GLU A 217 5.04 -8.05 -6.84
CA GLU A 217 5.83 -9.24 -7.11
C GLU A 217 6.94 -8.94 -8.12
N ASP A 218 8.15 -9.43 -7.85
CA ASP A 218 9.29 -9.21 -8.72
C ASP A 218 9.31 -10.19 -9.87
N SER A 219 9.29 -9.65 -11.09
CA SER A 219 9.79 -10.36 -12.26
C SER A 219 11.23 -9.93 -12.54
N LEU A 220 12.01 -10.75 -13.25
CA LEU A 220 13.36 -10.37 -13.70
C LEU A 220 13.37 -9.03 -14.46
N VAL A 221 12.26 -8.71 -15.11
CA VAL A 221 12.09 -7.48 -15.90
C VAL A 221 11.75 -6.29 -15.00
N SER A 222 10.94 -6.48 -13.93
CA SER A 222 10.58 -5.40 -13.00
C SER A 222 11.78 -4.95 -12.15
N ARG A 223 12.64 -5.86 -11.72
CA ARG A 223 13.88 -5.55 -10.99
C ARG A 223 14.80 -4.59 -11.72
N LEU A 224 14.89 -4.71 -13.05
CA LEU A 224 15.72 -3.86 -13.87
C LEU A 224 15.06 -2.52 -14.25
N ALA A 225 13.73 -2.44 -14.11
CA ALA A 225 12.95 -1.33 -14.65
C ALA A 225 12.49 -0.29 -13.61
N VAL A 226 12.36 -0.67 -12.31
CA VAL A 226 11.72 0.18 -11.31
C VAL A 226 12.56 0.26 -10.04
N PRO A 227 13.18 1.40 -9.71
CA PRO A 227 13.86 1.61 -8.43
C PRO A 227 12.88 1.50 -7.24
N GLU A 228 13.31 0.95 -6.11
CA GLU A 228 12.51 0.81 -4.87
C GLU A 228 11.84 2.12 -4.44
N ALA A 229 12.57 3.23 -4.49
CA ALA A 229 12.04 4.55 -4.19
C ALA A 229 10.86 4.95 -5.10
N SER A 230 10.73 4.36 -6.29
CA SER A 230 9.58 4.60 -7.17
C SER A 230 8.30 3.93 -6.66
N TYR A 231 8.39 2.75 -6.01
CA TYR A 231 7.24 2.11 -5.38
C TYR A 231 6.76 2.94 -4.19
N LEU A 232 7.68 3.42 -3.36
CA LEU A 232 7.36 4.29 -2.23
C LEU A 232 6.65 5.58 -2.69
N ASN A 233 7.21 6.27 -3.69
CA ASN A 233 6.63 7.53 -4.16
C ASN A 233 5.24 7.37 -4.78
N ARG A 234 4.96 6.23 -5.43
CA ARG A 234 3.62 5.89 -5.95
C ARG A 234 2.64 5.60 -4.81
N ALA A 235 3.08 4.84 -3.80
CA ALA A 235 2.25 4.57 -2.62
C ALA A 235 1.96 5.86 -1.84
N LEU A 236 2.94 6.77 -1.70
CA LEU A 236 2.74 8.09 -1.09
C LEU A 236 1.76 8.96 -1.89
N ALA A 237 1.78 8.89 -3.22
CA ALA A 237 0.83 9.63 -4.05
C ALA A 237 -0.61 9.16 -3.81
N LEU A 238 -0.83 7.84 -3.74
CA LEU A 238 -2.15 7.27 -3.39
C LEU A 238 -2.59 7.62 -1.97
N TYR A 239 -1.67 7.53 -1.00
CA TYR A 239 -1.92 7.94 0.38
C TYR A 239 -2.47 9.37 0.42
N ARG A 240 -1.76 10.34 -0.15
CA ARG A 240 -2.19 11.76 -0.20
C ARG A 240 -3.54 11.92 -0.88
N HIS A 241 -3.76 11.23 -1.98
CA HIS A 241 -5.03 11.27 -2.71
C HIS A 241 -6.21 10.82 -1.83
N PHE A 242 -6.09 9.67 -1.14
CA PHE A 242 -7.16 9.16 -0.29
C PHE A 242 -7.41 10.04 0.95
N LEU A 243 -6.39 10.75 1.43
CA LEU A 243 -6.56 11.73 2.50
C LEU A 243 -7.16 13.06 2.00
N GLY A 244 -7.20 13.29 0.69
CA GLY A 244 -7.69 14.52 0.08
C GLY A 244 -6.67 15.66 0.18
N GLU A 245 -5.38 15.34 0.28
CA GLU A 245 -4.32 16.34 0.24
C GLU A 245 -4.16 16.90 -1.18
N GLU A 246 -3.94 18.22 -1.28
CA GLU A 246 -3.64 18.85 -2.55
C GLU A 246 -2.32 18.32 -3.13
N GLN A 247 -2.32 18.08 -4.43
CA GLN A 247 -1.15 17.60 -5.13
C GLN A 247 -0.42 18.77 -5.81
N PRO A 248 0.92 18.75 -5.87
CA PRO A 248 1.71 19.80 -6.49
C PRO A 248 1.57 19.85 -8.01
#